data_0c2503932eb93a68677f4c818b41cc82
#
_entry.id   0c2503932eb93a68677f4c818b41cc82
#
_cell.length_a   1.000
_cell.length_b   1.000
_cell.length_c   1.000
_cell.angle_alpha   90.00
_cell.angle_beta   90.00
_cell.angle_gamma   90.00
#
_symmetry.space_group_name_H-M   'P 1'
#
loop_
_entity.id
_entity.type
_entity.pdbx_description
1 polymer ?
#
loop_
_entity_poly.entity_id
_entity_poly.type
_entity_poly.pdbx_seq_one_letter_code
_entity_poly.pdbx_strand_id
1 'polypeptide(L)'
;MRPDPDCRLCDLHRGRTNIVLPDGNPSHGIVFVGEGPGEFEDLEGRPFVGRSGKILDGMMKEAGFDRTKVMITNTVKCRPPNNRDPMPEEMAACRPFLESELYDARLVVGLGKSDCRDLMGYDGPMSEIVNIPMTIRIRDREIVFIPTYHPAATIYNKDSRAALQETMRVVAEWLK
;
A
#
# COMPACT_ATOMS: atom_id res chain seq x y z
N MET A 1 0.99 -10.11 13.81
CA MET A 1 1.58 -9.08 14.72
C MET A 1 0.94 -7.74 14.43
N ARG A 2 0.50 -7.05 15.45
CA ARG A 2 -0.08 -5.71 15.35
C ARG A 2 0.71 -4.75 16.21
N PRO A 3 0.77 -3.46 15.86
CA PRO A 3 1.34 -2.48 16.79
C PRO A 3 0.49 -2.38 18.06
N ASP A 4 1.18 -2.13 19.16
CA ASP A 4 0.50 -1.78 20.42
C ASP A 4 -0.34 -0.52 20.17
N PRO A 5 -1.57 -0.41 20.73
CA PRO A 5 -2.37 0.82 20.59
C PRO A 5 -1.64 2.09 21.02
N ASP A 6 -0.66 1.98 21.93
CA ASP A 6 0.19 3.09 22.37
C ASP A 6 1.57 3.08 21.71
N CYS A 7 1.71 2.45 20.54
CA CYS A 7 2.98 2.32 19.85
C CYS A 7 3.76 3.64 19.78
N ARG A 8 5.02 3.63 20.20
CA ARG A 8 5.93 4.79 20.21
C ARG A 8 7.28 4.45 19.57
N LEU A 9 7.29 3.52 18.62
CA LEU A 9 8.52 3.05 17.98
C LEU A 9 9.15 4.10 17.07
N CYS A 10 8.39 5.12 16.64
CA CYS A 10 8.89 6.26 15.87
C CYS A 10 8.12 7.52 16.24
N ASP A 11 8.61 8.68 15.76
CA ASP A 11 8.02 9.98 16.12
C ASP A 11 6.62 10.23 15.56
N LEU A 12 6.14 9.40 14.63
CA LEU A 12 4.79 9.55 14.09
C LEU A 12 3.70 9.41 15.17
N HIS A 13 4.01 8.77 16.30
CA HIS A 13 3.06 8.66 17.43
C HIS A 13 2.62 10.03 17.98
N ARG A 14 3.44 11.06 17.79
CA ARG A 14 3.18 12.38 18.36
C ARG A 14 2.02 13.12 17.68
N GLY A 15 1.83 12.89 16.38
CA GLY A 15 0.83 13.62 15.60
C GLY A 15 -0.37 12.79 15.17
N ARG A 16 -0.35 11.49 15.37
CA ARG A 16 -1.47 10.63 14.94
C ARG A 16 -2.68 10.80 15.85
N THR A 17 -3.86 10.63 15.27
CA THR A 17 -5.12 10.45 16.01
C THR A 17 -5.38 8.95 16.22
N ASN A 18 -5.21 8.15 15.18
CA ASN A 18 -5.38 6.70 15.23
C ASN A 18 -4.21 5.98 14.56
N ILE A 19 -3.91 4.77 15.02
CA ILE A 19 -3.11 3.82 14.26
C ILE A 19 -4.02 3.22 13.20
N VAL A 20 -3.59 3.21 11.93
CA VAL A 20 -4.37 2.71 10.80
C VAL A 20 -3.93 1.28 10.50
N LEU A 21 -4.75 0.31 10.85
CA LEU A 21 -4.51 -1.10 10.63
C LEU A 21 -4.98 -1.52 9.22
N PRO A 22 -4.53 -2.70 8.71
CA PRO A 22 -5.01 -3.21 7.43
C PRO A 22 -6.52 -3.38 7.39
N ASP A 23 -7.10 -3.24 6.20
CA ASP A 23 -8.52 -3.43 5.92
C ASP A 23 -8.69 -4.44 4.77
N GLY A 24 -9.86 -5.05 4.68
CA GLY A 24 -10.21 -5.99 3.62
C GLY A 24 -10.00 -7.44 4.02
N ASN A 25 -9.72 -8.28 3.03
CA ASN A 25 -9.69 -9.74 3.18
C ASN A 25 -8.36 -10.33 2.68
N PRO A 26 -7.53 -10.90 3.56
CA PRO A 26 -6.26 -11.50 3.16
C PRO A 26 -6.39 -12.90 2.57
N SER A 27 -7.57 -13.52 2.57
CA SER A 27 -7.72 -14.94 2.25
C SER A 27 -7.35 -15.29 0.80
N HIS A 28 -7.42 -14.34 -0.12
CA HIS A 28 -7.02 -14.53 -1.52
C HIS A 28 -5.53 -14.28 -1.75
N GLY A 29 -4.80 -13.86 -0.74
CA GLY A 29 -3.36 -13.66 -0.81
C GLY A 29 -2.91 -12.45 -1.60
N ILE A 30 -3.76 -11.44 -1.78
CA ILE A 30 -3.43 -10.22 -2.52
C ILE A 30 -3.47 -9.03 -1.57
N VAL A 31 -2.37 -8.29 -1.51
CA VAL A 31 -2.22 -7.14 -0.61
C VAL A 31 -1.78 -5.91 -1.39
N PHE A 32 -2.53 -4.83 -1.26
CA PHE A 32 -2.13 -3.51 -1.75
C PHE A 32 -1.44 -2.75 -0.62
N VAL A 33 -0.29 -2.20 -0.90
CA VAL A 33 0.51 -1.45 0.07
C VAL A 33 0.64 0.00 -0.39
N GLY A 34 0.14 0.93 0.40
CA GLY A 34 0.33 2.36 0.21
C GLY A 34 1.45 2.89 1.10
N GLU A 35 1.66 4.19 1.07
CA GLU A 35 2.78 4.83 1.78
C GLU A 35 2.46 5.05 3.25
N GLY A 36 1.38 5.77 3.55
CA GLY A 36 0.96 6.06 4.90
C GLY A 36 -0.42 6.71 4.93
N PRO A 37 -1.05 6.78 6.12
CA PRO A 37 -2.36 7.39 6.27
C PRO A 37 -2.35 8.88 5.99
N GLY A 38 -3.38 9.37 5.30
CA GLY A 38 -3.67 10.79 5.21
C GLY A 38 -4.62 11.23 6.34
N GLU A 39 -5.17 12.45 6.20
CA GLU A 39 -6.04 13.03 7.22
C GLU A 39 -7.29 12.17 7.49
N PHE A 40 -8.00 11.77 6.44
CA PHE A 40 -9.24 11.01 6.60
C PHE A 40 -8.97 9.61 7.16
N GLU A 41 -7.89 8.98 6.71
CA GLU A 41 -7.48 7.68 7.23
C GLU A 41 -7.14 7.74 8.70
N ASP A 42 -6.43 8.78 9.12
CA ASP A 42 -6.07 9.00 10.52
C ASP A 42 -7.30 9.24 11.40
N LEU A 43 -8.30 9.97 10.89
CA LEU A 43 -9.54 10.23 11.63
C LEU A 43 -10.41 8.97 11.73
N GLU A 44 -10.50 8.17 10.68
CA GLU A 44 -11.36 6.98 10.64
C GLU A 44 -10.68 5.70 11.13
N GLY A 45 -9.34 5.67 11.14
CA GLY A 45 -8.59 4.47 11.52
C GLY A 45 -8.59 3.38 10.43
N ARG A 46 -8.89 3.72 9.17
CA ARG A 46 -8.96 2.79 8.05
C ARG A 46 -8.12 3.29 6.87
N PRO A 47 -7.44 2.37 6.12
CA PRO A 47 -6.63 2.78 4.97
C PRO A 47 -7.48 3.14 3.76
N PHE A 48 -7.00 4.10 2.97
CA PHE A 48 -7.58 4.46 1.68
C PHE A 48 -9.08 4.77 1.74
N VAL A 49 -9.48 5.70 2.60
CA VAL A 49 -10.88 6.17 2.74
C VAL A 49 -11.10 7.59 2.23
N GLY A 50 -10.03 8.33 1.93
CA GLY A 50 -10.10 9.66 1.34
C GLY A 50 -10.21 9.62 -0.19
N ARG A 51 -9.78 10.71 -0.85
CA ARG A 51 -9.87 10.85 -2.31
C ARG A 51 -9.14 9.74 -3.06
N SER A 52 -7.91 9.45 -2.66
CA SER A 52 -7.12 8.36 -3.25
C SER A 52 -7.79 7.00 -3.07
N GLY A 53 -8.40 6.78 -1.93
CA GLY A 53 -9.16 5.56 -1.66
C GLY A 53 -10.37 5.39 -2.56
N LYS A 54 -11.08 6.49 -2.84
CA LYS A 54 -12.23 6.46 -3.75
C LYS A 54 -11.81 6.15 -5.18
N ILE A 55 -10.66 6.68 -5.62
CA ILE A 55 -10.09 6.37 -6.93
C ILE A 55 -9.76 4.88 -7.00
N LEU A 56 -9.08 4.36 -5.98
CA LEU A 56 -8.73 2.95 -5.89
C LEU A 56 -9.97 2.05 -5.95
N ASP A 57 -10.99 2.36 -5.17
CA ASP A 57 -12.25 1.61 -5.14
C ASP A 57 -12.94 1.61 -6.50
N GLY A 58 -12.97 2.75 -7.17
CA GLY A 58 -13.56 2.87 -8.50
C GLY A 58 -12.84 2.02 -9.55
N MET A 59 -11.52 2.01 -9.53
CA MET A 59 -10.72 1.21 -10.45
C MET A 59 -10.83 -0.29 -10.19
N MET A 60 -10.91 -0.71 -8.92
CA MET A 60 -11.20 -2.10 -8.57
C MET A 60 -12.55 -2.53 -9.14
N LYS A 61 -13.57 -1.71 -8.95
CA LYS A 61 -14.93 -1.98 -9.43
C LYS A 61 -14.96 -2.10 -10.97
N GLU A 62 -14.27 -1.21 -11.67
CA GLU A 62 -14.17 -1.29 -13.13
C GLU A 62 -13.53 -2.60 -13.59
N ALA A 63 -12.60 -3.14 -12.82
CA ALA A 63 -11.93 -4.41 -13.12
C ALA A 63 -12.71 -5.64 -12.65
N GLY A 64 -13.83 -5.46 -11.96
CA GLY A 64 -14.74 -6.55 -11.56
C GLY A 64 -14.53 -7.12 -10.17
N PHE A 65 -13.86 -6.40 -9.28
CA PHE A 65 -13.71 -6.83 -7.88
C PHE A 65 -13.79 -5.62 -6.93
N ASP A 66 -13.71 -5.87 -5.64
CA ASP A 66 -13.72 -4.82 -4.62
C ASP A 66 -12.81 -5.18 -3.43
N ARG A 67 -12.80 -4.35 -2.40
CA ARG A 67 -11.96 -4.53 -1.21
C ARG A 67 -12.22 -5.83 -0.45
N THR A 68 -13.38 -6.45 -0.62
CA THR A 68 -13.68 -7.73 0.05
C THR A 68 -12.85 -8.90 -0.50
N LYS A 69 -12.14 -8.67 -1.60
CA LYS A 69 -11.30 -9.69 -2.26
C LYS A 69 -9.82 -9.49 -2.01
N VAL A 70 -9.41 -8.36 -1.43
CA VAL A 70 -7.99 -8.01 -1.24
C VAL A 70 -7.79 -7.42 0.15
N MET A 71 -6.54 -7.40 0.62
CA MET A 71 -6.18 -6.64 1.81
C MET A 71 -5.49 -5.34 1.38
N ILE A 72 -5.75 -4.27 2.12
CA ILE A 72 -5.15 -2.96 1.86
C ILE A 72 -4.46 -2.49 3.13
N THR A 73 -3.21 -2.06 3.00
CA THR A 73 -2.40 -1.58 4.13
C THR A 73 -1.47 -0.46 3.68
N ASN A 74 -0.65 0.04 4.59
CA ASN A 74 0.36 1.05 4.34
C ASN A 74 1.72 0.65 4.93
N THR A 75 2.77 1.19 4.37
CA THR A 75 4.15 1.00 4.85
C THR A 75 4.32 1.48 6.29
N VAL A 76 3.76 2.65 6.61
CA VAL A 76 3.64 3.12 7.99
C VAL A 76 2.20 3.16 8.43
N LYS A 77 1.95 2.94 9.73
CA LYS A 77 0.59 2.81 10.28
C LYS A 77 0.07 4.11 10.89
N CYS A 78 0.89 5.14 10.92
CA CYS A 78 0.56 6.45 11.50
C CYS A 78 0.76 7.55 10.48
N ARG A 79 -0.10 8.57 10.50
CA ARG A 79 -0.06 9.70 9.58
C ARG A 79 1.22 10.51 9.76
N PRO A 80 2.03 10.68 8.69
CA PRO A 80 3.13 11.64 8.72
C PRO A 80 2.62 13.09 8.79
N PRO A 81 3.33 14.00 9.47
CA PRO A 81 2.94 15.42 9.53
C PRO A 81 2.77 16.02 8.13
N ASN A 82 1.67 16.75 7.92
CA ASN A 82 1.34 17.39 6.64
C ASN A 82 1.31 16.44 5.45
N ASN A 83 1.01 15.15 5.68
CA ASN A 83 0.94 14.11 4.65
C ASN A 83 2.25 13.96 3.85
N ARG A 84 3.40 14.29 4.44
CA ARG A 84 4.69 14.07 3.78
C ARG A 84 4.96 12.57 3.57
N ASP A 85 5.92 12.25 2.72
CA ASP A 85 6.36 10.87 2.55
C ASP A 85 6.95 10.33 3.86
N PRO A 86 6.77 9.04 4.16
CA PRO A 86 7.42 8.41 5.30
C PRO A 86 8.94 8.49 5.20
N MET A 87 9.59 8.69 6.33
CA MET A 87 11.05 8.69 6.40
C MET A 87 11.57 7.25 6.56
N PRO A 88 12.82 6.97 6.13
CA PRO A 88 13.39 5.62 6.24
C PRO A 88 13.33 5.02 7.64
N GLU A 89 13.60 5.81 8.68
CA GLU A 89 13.54 5.34 10.07
C GLU A 89 12.11 5.03 10.52
N GLU A 90 11.12 5.72 9.98
CA GLU A 90 9.72 5.46 10.26
C GLU A 90 9.26 4.15 9.60
N MET A 91 9.66 3.96 8.35
CA MET A 91 9.38 2.71 7.64
C MET A 91 10.08 1.53 8.32
N ALA A 92 11.32 1.70 8.76
CA ALA A 92 12.05 0.65 9.47
C ALA A 92 11.36 0.26 10.78
N ALA A 93 10.85 1.25 11.54
CA ALA A 93 10.13 1.00 12.79
C ALA A 93 8.83 0.22 12.58
N CYS A 94 8.11 0.49 11.48
CA CYS A 94 6.87 -0.22 11.13
C CYS A 94 7.09 -1.53 10.37
N ARG A 95 8.30 -1.78 9.85
CA ARG A 95 8.60 -2.93 8.99
C ARG A 95 8.17 -4.28 9.57
N PRO A 96 8.36 -4.59 10.87
CA PRO A 96 7.92 -5.87 11.42
C PRO A 96 6.42 -6.11 11.28
N PHE A 97 5.60 -5.07 11.41
CA PHE A 97 4.15 -5.17 11.23
C PHE A 97 3.80 -5.42 9.77
N LEU A 98 4.41 -4.67 8.85
CA LEU A 98 4.21 -4.85 7.43
C LEU A 98 4.60 -6.26 6.98
N GLU A 99 5.75 -6.76 7.40
CA GLU A 99 6.20 -8.10 7.06
C GLU A 99 5.23 -9.17 7.54
N SER A 100 4.67 -8.99 8.74
CA SER A 100 3.65 -9.88 9.27
C SER A 100 2.39 -9.88 8.39
N GLU A 101 1.99 -8.72 7.88
CA GLU A 101 0.82 -8.58 6.99
C GLU A 101 1.07 -9.21 5.61
N LEU A 102 2.30 -9.16 5.12
CA LEU A 102 2.65 -9.64 3.78
C LEU A 102 3.08 -11.10 3.73
N TYR A 103 3.35 -11.73 4.87
CA TYR A 103 4.03 -13.03 4.92
C TYR A 103 3.29 -14.12 4.14
N ASP A 104 1.96 -14.16 4.21
CA ASP A 104 1.14 -15.16 3.53
C ASP A 104 0.62 -14.71 2.16
N ALA A 105 1.04 -13.55 1.67
CA ALA A 105 0.61 -13.03 0.39
C ALA A 105 1.18 -13.85 -0.78
N ARG A 106 0.40 -13.97 -1.84
CA ARG A 106 0.85 -14.49 -3.15
C ARG A 106 1.29 -13.35 -4.06
N LEU A 107 0.64 -12.20 -3.92
CA LEU A 107 0.88 -11.01 -4.72
C LEU A 107 0.81 -9.77 -3.83
N VAL A 108 1.82 -8.92 -3.93
CA VAL A 108 1.85 -7.60 -3.30
C VAL A 108 1.88 -6.55 -4.39
N VAL A 109 0.98 -5.58 -4.30
CA VAL A 109 0.90 -4.43 -5.22
C VAL A 109 1.37 -3.19 -4.47
N GLY A 110 2.47 -2.60 -4.91
CA GLY A 110 3.02 -1.38 -4.32
C GLY A 110 2.43 -0.13 -4.99
N LEU A 111 1.77 0.70 -4.21
CA LEU A 111 1.07 1.90 -4.67
C LEU A 111 1.93 3.13 -4.43
N GLY A 112 2.95 3.31 -5.25
CA GLY A 112 3.76 4.52 -5.21
C GLY A 112 5.23 4.28 -4.95
N LYS A 113 5.98 5.38 -4.90
CA LYS A 113 7.43 5.38 -4.90
C LYS A 113 8.04 4.93 -3.56
N SER A 114 7.43 5.35 -2.44
CA SER A 114 7.93 4.99 -1.10
C SER A 114 7.88 3.49 -0.85
N ASP A 115 6.82 2.84 -1.29
CA ASP A 115 6.64 1.38 -1.13
C ASP A 115 7.68 0.62 -1.94
N CYS A 116 7.92 1.05 -3.18
CA CYS A 116 8.89 0.41 -4.04
C CYS A 116 10.31 0.60 -3.50
N ARG A 117 10.61 1.77 -2.94
CA ARG A 117 11.90 2.01 -2.29
C ARG A 117 12.08 1.10 -1.08
N ASP A 118 11.05 1.02 -0.23
CA ASP A 118 11.10 0.22 1.00
C ASP A 118 11.17 -1.28 0.72
N LEU A 119 10.31 -1.80 -0.18
CA LEU A 119 10.15 -3.24 -0.41
C LEU A 119 11.13 -3.80 -1.44
N MET A 120 11.54 -3.00 -2.43
CA MET A 120 12.41 -3.44 -3.52
C MET A 120 13.82 -2.85 -3.46
N GLY A 121 14.03 -1.78 -2.71
CA GLY A 121 15.26 -1.01 -2.78
C GLY A 121 15.39 -0.19 -4.06
N TYR A 122 14.31 0.03 -4.80
CA TYR A 122 14.32 0.76 -6.06
C TYR A 122 14.09 2.25 -5.84
N ASP A 123 14.95 3.09 -6.42
CA ASP A 123 14.89 4.55 -6.28
C ASP A 123 14.91 5.28 -7.64
N GLY A 124 14.56 4.60 -8.71
CA GLY A 124 14.46 5.16 -10.05
C GLY A 124 13.05 5.65 -10.40
N PRO A 125 12.82 6.03 -11.68
CA PRO A 125 11.50 6.45 -12.16
C PRO A 125 10.49 5.30 -12.13
N MET A 126 9.26 5.59 -11.71
CA MET A 126 8.18 4.61 -11.70
C MET A 126 7.84 4.11 -13.10
N SER A 127 7.98 4.98 -14.12
CA SER A 127 7.70 4.61 -15.50
C SER A 127 8.53 3.44 -16.03
N GLU A 128 9.70 3.20 -15.43
CA GLU A 128 10.57 2.10 -15.85
C GLU A 128 10.19 0.75 -15.27
N ILE A 129 9.39 0.73 -14.17
CA ILE A 129 9.06 -0.51 -13.46
C ILE A 129 7.57 -0.79 -13.37
N VAL A 130 6.71 0.17 -13.68
CA VAL A 130 5.26 0.04 -13.52
C VAL A 130 4.74 -1.21 -14.23
N ASN A 131 3.96 -2.02 -13.52
CA ASN A 131 3.35 -3.26 -13.99
C ASN A 131 4.34 -4.35 -14.43
N ILE A 132 5.61 -4.22 -14.10
CA ILE A 132 6.59 -5.28 -14.34
C ILE A 132 6.65 -6.16 -13.09
N PRO A 133 6.21 -7.44 -13.16
CA PRO A 133 6.27 -8.32 -12.01
C PRO A 133 7.72 -8.56 -11.57
N MET A 134 7.94 -8.46 -10.27
CA MET A 134 9.23 -8.66 -9.64
C MET A 134 9.07 -9.56 -8.44
N THR A 135 10.18 -10.00 -7.87
CA THR A 135 10.18 -10.77 -6.63
C THR A 135 10.73 -9.92 -5.51
N ILE A 136 10.02 -9.87 -4.39
CA ILE A 136 10.50 -9.28 -3.14
C ILE A 136 10.67 -10.38 -2.10
N ARG A 137 11.57 -10.14 -1.15
CA ARG A 137 11.80 -11.07 -0.05
C ARG A 137 11.17 -10.52 1.22
N ILE A 138 10.26 -11.30 1.80
CA ILE A 138 9.64 -11.01 3.09
C ILE A 138 10.01 -12.15 4.04
N ARG A 139 10.94 -11.86 4.97
CA ARG A 139 11.53 -12.86 5.87
C ARG A 139 12.18 -13.98 5.04
N ASP A 140 11.70 -15.22 5.17
CA ASP A 140 12.21 -16.39 4.43
C ASP A 140 11.42 -16.73 3.15
N ARG A 141 10.49 -15.86 2.74
CA ARG A 141 9.64 -16.09 1.57
C ARG A 141 9.93 -15.11 0.44
N GLU A 142 9.82 -15.62 -0.79
CA GLU A 142 9.82 -14.81 -2.01
C GLU A 142 8.39 -14.63 -2.48
N ILE A 143 7.99 -13.38 -2.75
CA ILE A 143 6.61 -13.02 -3.09
C ILE A 143 6.64 -12.18 -4.36
N VAL A 144 5.69 -12.42 -5.26
CA VAL A 144 5.53 -11.60 -6.47
C VAL A 144 5.09 -10.20 -6.08
N PHE A 145 5.77 -9.21 -6.63
CA PHE A 145 5.52 -7.79 -6.39
C PHE A 145 5.27 -7.07 -7.71
N ILE A 146 4.20 -6.30 -7.77
CA ILE A 146 3.88 -5.45 -8.91
C ILE A 146 3.89 -4.00 -8.46
N PRO A 147 4.87 -3.19 -8.92
CA PRO A 147 4.88 -1.76 -8.66
C PRO A 147 3.89 -1.04 -9.56
N THR A 148 3.20 -0.04 -9.03
CA THR A 148 2.30 0.81 -9.80
C THR A 148 2.25 2.20 -9.19
N TYR A 149 1.52 3.11 -9.84
CA TYR A 149 1.39 4.48 -9.37
C TYR A 149 0.44 4.58 -8.17
N HIS A 150 0.74 5.52 -7.29
CA HIS A 150 -0.21 5.91 -6.25
C HIS A 150 -1.47 6.48 -6.92
N PRO A 151 -2.68 6.19 -6.39
CA PRO A 151 -3.91 6.71 -6.99
C PRO A 151 -3.92 8.23 -7.18
N ALA A 152 -3.31 9.00 -6.27
CA ALA A 152 -3.22 10.45 -6.39
C ALA A 152 -2.48 10.90 -7.66
N ALA A 153 -1.51 10.13 -8.14
CA ALA A 153 -0.77 10.45 -9.37
C ALA A 153 -1.65 10.34 -10.63
N THR A 154 -2.78 9.66 -10.54
CA THR A 154 -3.67 9.43 -11.69
C THR A 154 -4.65 10.57 -11.95
N ILE A 155 -4.73 11.54 -11.02
CA ILE A 155 -5.71 12.64 -11.11
C ILE A 155 -5.44 13.52 -12.31
N TYR A 156 -4.18 13.83 -12.59
CA TYR A 156 -3.76 14.77 -13.63
C TYR A 156 -2.93 14.13 -14.73
N ASN A 157 -2.74 12.81 -14.70
CA ASN A 157 -1.86 12.13 -15.65
C ASN A 157 -2.57 10.90 -16.23
N LYS A 158 -2.82 10.96 -17.56
CA LYS A 158 -3.53 9.89 -18.26
C LYS A 158 -2.75 8.58 -18.32
N ASP A 159 -1.42 8.67 -18.46
CA ASP A 159 -0.57 7.46 -18.54
C ASP A 159 -0.54 6.73 -17.20
N SER A 160 -0.43 7.46 -16.10
CA SER A 160 -0.49 6.89 -14.76
C SER A 160 -1.85 6.26 -14.49
N ARG A 161 -2.93 6.90 -14.96
CA ARG A 161 -4.28 6.37 -14.82
C ARG A 161 -4.44 5.06 -15.58
N ALA A 162 -4.02 5.03 -16.86
CA ALA A 162 -4.08 3.82 -17.67
C ALA A 162 -3.25 2.70 -17.07
N ALA A 163 -2.07 3.02 -16.53
CA ALA A 163 -1.21 2.04 -15.88
C ALA A 163 -1.86 1.44 -14.63
N LEU A 164 -2.50 2.26 -13.79
CA LEU A 164 -3.18 1.77 -12.60
C LEU A 164 -4.41 0.92 -12.97
N GLN A 165 -5.15 1.30 -14.01
CA GLN A 165 -6.25 0.49 -14.54
C GLN A 165 -5.74 -0.88 -15.02
N GLU A 166 -4.58 -0.93 -15.68
CA GLU A 166 -3.97 -2.18 -16.10
C GLU A 166 -3.57 -3.04 -14.88
N THR A 167 -3.03 -2.41 -13.84
CA THR A 167 -2.71 -3.10 -12.59
C THR A 167 -3.94 -3.82 -12.04
N MET A 168 -5.09 -3.16 -12.04
CA MET A 168 -6.33 -3.76 -11.55
C MET A 168 -6.79 -4.93 -12.40
N ARG A 169 -6.59 -4.87 -13.71
CA ARG A 169 -6.89 -6.00 -14.60
C ARG A 169 -6.02 -7.21 -14.28
N VAL A 170 -4.74 -6.98 -14.02
CA VAL A 170 -3.82 -8.05 -13.62
C VAL A 170 -4.26 -8.66 -12.29
N VAL A 171 -4.62 -7.84 -11.31
CA VAL A 171 -5.12 -8.32 -10.01
C VAL A 171 -6.39 -9.16 -10.20
N ALA A 172 -7.31 -8.72 -11.06
CA ALA A 172 -8.53 -9.48 -11.35
C ALA A 172 -8.21 -10.88 -11.90
N GLU A 173 -7.17 -11.01 -12.72
CA GLU A 173 -6.71 -12.32 -13.20
C GLU A 173 -6.21 -13.22 -12.07
N TRP A 174 -5.49 -12.64 -11.10
CA TRP A 174 -5.02 -13.38 -9.93
C TRP A 174 -6.17 -13.87 -9.04
N LEU A 175 -7.33 -13.23 -9.11
CA LEU A 175 -8.51 -13.57 -8.32
C LEU A 175 -9.39 -14.67 -8.96
N LYS A 176 -9.09 -15.08 -10.19
CA LYS A 176 -9.84 -16.14 -10.88
C LYS A 176 -9.54 -17.54 -10.37
#